data_92398cdd6cad84adc14a8236a25502d7
#
_entry.id   92398cdd6cad84adc14a8236a25502d7
#
_cell.length_a   1.000
_cell.length_b   1.000
_cell.length_c   1.000
_cell.angle_alpha   90.00
_cell.angle_beta   90.00
_cell.angle_gamma   90.00
#
_symmetry.space_group_name_H-M   'P 1'
#
loop_
_entity.id
_entity.type
_entity.pdbx_description
1 polymer ?
#
loop_
_entity_poly.entity_id
_entity_poly.type
_entity_poly.pdbx_seq_one_letter_code
_entity_poly.pdbx_strand_id
1 'polypeptide(L)'
;MDDYFHKDTDKQFDKNTDTLLYLAARNEHLINIILPALKKKRIVICDRFIDSTFAYQIYGKSVSKELVNNIHKHILGKIRPDLTILLTVKISKALSRLKKRKKKNRYDKFSKNFYVKAQNSFIKLAKKNKKKYLFFDSSIDNKNIEI
;
A
#
# COMPACT_ATOMS: atom_id res chain seq x y z
N MET A 1 0.07 -12.65 -25.83
CA MET A 1 0.04 -11.73 -24.70
C MET A 1 -0.05 -12.48 -23.35
N ASP A 2 -0.78 -13.58 -23.34
CA ASP A 2 -0.97 -14.40 -22.13
C ASP A 2 0.31 -15.07 -21.60
N ASP A 3 1.24 -15.46 -22.48
CA ASP A 3 2.53 -16.07 -22.09
C ASP A 3 3.45 -15.16 -21.27
N TYR A 4 3.25 -13.83 -21.33
CA TYR A 4 4.08 -12.88 -20.64
C TYR A 4 3.77 -12.81 -19.13
N PHE A 5 2.54 -13.16 -18.74
CA PHE A 5 2.08 -13.11 -17.35
C PHE A 5 2.21 -14.46 -16.62
N HIS A 6 2.35 -15.56 -17.36
CA HIS A 6 2.36 -16.92 -16.81
C HIS A 6 3.73 -17.57 -16.70
N LYS A 7 4.75 -17.06 -17.40
CA LYS A 7 6.12 -17.58 -17.34
C LYS A 7 7.01 -16.68 -16.51
N ASP A 8 7.53 -17.19 -15.42
CA ASP A 8 8.51 -16.59 -14.51
C ASP A 8 7.95 -15.62 -13.44
N THR A 9 7.55 -16.19 -12.34
CA THR A 9 7.29 -15.48 -11.08
C THR A 9 8.52 -14.76 -10.51
N ASP A 10 9.72 -14.99 -11.06
CA ASP A 10 10.98 -14.35 -10.64
C ASP A 10 11.37 -13.13 -11.48
N LYS A 11 10.76 -12.90 -12.64
CA LYS A 11 10.98 -11.68 -13.41
C LYS A 11 10.33 -10.49 -12.74
N GLN A 12 11.16 -9.52 -12.39
CA GLN A 12 10.69 -8.25 -11.86
C GLN A 12 10.13 -7.43 -13.02
N PHE A 13 8.83 -7.15 -13.02
CA PHE A 13 8.22 -6.24 -13.99
C PHE A 13 8.88 -4.87 -13.93
N ASP A 14 8.90 -4.17 -15.06
CA ASP A 14 9.17 -2.72 -15.07
C ASP A 14 8.29 -2.01 -14.06
N LYS A 15 8.83 -0.94 -13.45
CA LYS A 15 8.14 -0.19 -12.39
C LYS A 15 6.78 0.35 -12.80
N ASN A 16 6.60 0.73 -14.09
CA ASN A 16 5.33 1.25 -14.59
C ASN A 16 4.34 0.11 -14.78
N THR A 17 4.77 -1.01 -15.38
CA THR A 17 3.94 -2.23 -15.53
C THR A 17 3.45 -2.72 -14.18
N ASP A 18 4.35 -2.83 -13.19
CA ASP A 18 4.00 -3.22 -11.82
C ASP A 18 2.96 -2.26 -11.22
N THR A 19 3.14 -0.96 -11.44
CA THR A 19 2.20 0.05 -10.94
C THR A 19 0.83 -0.07 -11.59
N LEU A 20 0.77 -0.25 -12.90
CA LEU A 20 -0.47 -0.41 -13.65
C LEU A 20 -1.24 -1.65 -13.19
N LEU A 21 -0.55 -2.76 -12.94
CA LEU A 21 -1.17 -3.98 -12.40
C LEU A 21 -1.80 -3.75 -11.02
N TYR A 22 -1.13 -3.00 -10.12
CA TYR A 22 -1.72 -2.64 -8.82
C TYR A 22 -2.93 -1.71 -8.95
N LEU A 23 -2.88 -0.78 -9.91
CA LEU A 23 -3.99 0.13 -10.14
C LEU A 23 -5.19 -0.61 -10.77
N ALA A 24 -4.95 -1.55 -11.68
CA ALA A 24 -5.99 -2.41 -12.25
C ALA A 24 -6.64 -3.27 -11.17
N ALA A 25 -5.85 -3.96 -10.34
CA ALA A 25 -6.37 -4.77 -9.23
C ALA A 25 -7.16 -3.91 -8.22
N ARG A 26 -6.74 -2.67 -7.97
CA ARG A 26 -7.48 -1.73 -7.13
C ARG A 26 -8.83 -1.36 -7.74
N ASN A 27 -8.88 -1.13 -9.05
CA ASN A 27 -10.13 -0.85 -9.75
C ASN A 27 -11.12 -2.01 -9.59
N GLU A 28 -10.68 -3.24 -9.83
CA GLU A 28 -11.50 -4.44 -9.64
C GLU A 28 -12.00 -4.58 -8.20
N HIS A 29 -11.13 -4.39 -7.23
CA HIS A 29 -11.50 -4.43 -5.82
C HIS A 29 -12.52 -3.33 -5.46
N LEU A 30 -12.35 -2.12 -6.01
CA LEU A 30 -13.28 -1.02 -5.81
C LEU A 30 -14.67 -1.35 -6.35
N ILE A 31 -14.75 -1.79 -7.60
CA ILE A 31 -16.00 -2.02 -8.30
C ILE A 31 -16.74 -3.23 -7.73
N ASN A 32 -16.03 -4.33 -7.49
CA ASN A 32 -16.67 -5.60 -7.15
C ASN A 32 -16.90 -5.79 -5.65
N ILE A 33 -16.17 -5.07 -4.79
CA ILE A 33 -16.24 -5.28 -3.34
C ILE A 33 -16.58 -4.00 -2.60
N ILE A 34 -15.78 -2.94 -2.75
CA ILE A 34 -15.92 -1.74 -1.91
C ILE A 34 -17.22 -1.00 -2.22
N LEU A 35 -17.47 -0.66 -3.48
CA LEU A 35 -18.68 0.10 -3.85
C LEU A 35 -19.97 -0.64 -3.54
N PRO A 36 -20.12 -1.95 -3.80
CA PRO A 36 -21.33 -2.68 -3.41
C PRO A 36 -21.55 -2.71 -1.91
N ALA A 37 -20.48 -2.80 -1.10
CA ALA A 37 -20.57 -2.76 0.35
C ALA A 37 -21.02 -1.37 0.85
N LEU A 38 -20.42 -0.31 0.33
CA LEU A 38 -20.78 1.07 0.67
C LEU A 38 -22.22 1.41 0.26
N LYS A 39 -22.68 0.95 -0.91
CA LYS A 39 -24.08 1.09 -1.33
C LYS A 39 -25.06 0.44 -0.34
N LYS A 40 -24.64 -0.65 0.30
CA LYS A 40 -25.39 -1.34 1.36
C LYS A 40 -25.16 -0.72 2.75
N LYS A 41 -24.56 0.47 2.83
CA LYS A 41 -24.24 1.18 4.08
C LYS A 41 -23.40 0.36 5.07
N ARG A 42 -22.54 -0.52 4.56
CA ARG A 42 -21.64 -1.32 5.38
C ARG A 42 -20.35 -0.55 5.65
N ILE A 43 -19.74 -0.81 6.81
CA ILE A 43 -18.38 -0.39 7.11
C ILE A 43 -17.42 -1.25 6.28
N VAL A 44 -16.47 -0.61 5.61
CA VAL A 44 -15.44 -1.29 4.80
C VAL A 44 -14.08 -1.06 5.46
N ILE A 45 -13.42 -2.15 5.85
CA ILE A 45 -12.03 -2.13 6.30
C ILE A 45 -11.16 -2.66 5.16
N CYS A 46 -10.21 -1.84 4.71
CA CYS A 46 -9.32 -2.18 3.60
C CYS A 46 -7.88 -2.14 4.06
N ASP A 47 -7.22 -3.31 4.10
CA ASP A 47 -5.77 -3.37 4.32
C ASP A 47 -5.05 -2.91 3.06
N ARG A 48 -4.34 -1.78 3.17
CA ARG A 48 -3.63 -1.09 2.09
C ARG A 48 -4.54 -0.56 0.99
N PHE A 49 -4.53 0.76 0.83
CA PHE A 49 -5.30 1.45 -0.22
C PHE A 49 -4.40 2.46 -0.97
N ILE A 50 -4.87 3.68 -1.20
CA ILE A 50 -4.23 4.73 -2.00
C ILE A 50 -2.79 5.01 -1.52
N ASP A 51 -2.60 5.17 -0.22
CA ASP A 51 -1.32 5.54 0.39
C ASP A 51 -0.21 4.53 0.10
N SER A 52 -0.57 3.25 -0.03
CA SER A 52 0.40 2.22 -0.40
C SER A 52 0.98 2.46 -1.79
N THR A 53 0.18 2.93 -2.76
CA THR A 53 0.70 3.28 -4.10
C THR A 53 1.62 4.49 -4.03
N PHE A 54 1.28 5.50 -3.25
CA PHE A 54 2.19 6.64 -3.03
C PHE A 54 3.50 6.17 -2.40
N ALA A 55 3.43 5.40 -1.32
CA ALA A 55 4.61 4.99 -0.58
C ALA A 55 5.53 4.04 -1.40
N TYR A 56 4.96 3.04 -2.04
CA TYR A 56 5.74 2.01 -2.71
C TYR A 56 6.09 2.35 -4.15
N GLN A 57 5.13 2.80 -4.96
CA GLN A 57 5.36 3.06 -6.37
C GLN A 57 6.00 4.43 -6.61
N ILE A 58 5.41 5.50 -6.06
CA ILE A 58 5.94 6.85 -6.31
C ILE A 58 7.25 7.06 -5.54
N TYR A 59 7.22 6.96 -4.22
CA TYR A 59 8.41 7.27 -3.41
C TYR A 59 9.42 6.13 -3.34
N GLY A 60 8.96 4.89 -3.35
CA GLY A 60 9.82 3.71 -3.31
C GLY A 60 10.49 3.41 -4.65
N LYS A 61 9.72 3.37 -5.74
CA LYS A 61 10.19 3.00 -7.09
C LYS A 61 10.38 4.19 -8.04
N SER A 62 10.13 5.41 -7.59
CA SER A 62 10.24 6.63 -8.42
C SER A 62 9.37 6.58 -9.69
N VAL A 63 8.13 6.13 -9.54
CA VAL A 63 7.12 6.20 -10.61
C VAL A 63 6.55 7.62 -10.66
N SER A 64 6.14 8.07 -11.84
CA SER A 64 5.53 9.39 -12.03
C SER A 64 4.31 9.57 -11.12
N LYS A 65 4.35 10.60 -10.29
CA LYS A 65 3.23 10.98 -9.43
C LYS A 65 2.03 11.43 -10.25
N GLU A 66 2.27 12.09 -11.38
CA GLU A 66 1.23 12.55 -12.30
C GLU A 66 0.47 11.38 -12.89
N LEU A 67 1.17 10.37 -13.42
CA LEU A 67 0.57 9.14 -13.93
C LEU A 67 -0.35 8.50 -12.89
N VAL A 68 0.15 8.28 -11.68
CA VAL A 68 -0.64 7.65 -10.60
C VAL A 68 -1.84 8.50 -10.21
N ASN A 69 -1.67 9.82 -10.11
CA ASN A 69 -2.76 10.72 -9.75
C ASN A 69 -3.87 10.74 -10.81
N ASN A 70 -3.51 10.77 -12.10
CA ASN A 70 -4.46 10.77 -13.19
C ASN A 70 -5.30 9.48 -13.20
N ILE A 71 -4.64 8.33 -13.05
CA ILE A 71 -5.35 7.05 -12.97
C ILE A 71 -6.22 6.99 -11.71
N HIS A 72 -5.70 7.38 -10.53
CA HIS A 72 -6.48 7.42 -9.30
C HIS A 72 -7.70 8.35 -9.41
N LYS A 73 -7.55 9.51 -10.04
CA LYS A 73 -8.66 10.43 -10.28
C LYS A 73 -9.77 9.75 -11.10
N HIS A 74 -9.36 8.99 -12.12
CA HIS A 74 -10.28 8.29 -13.02
C HIS A 74 -11.01 7.13 -12.31
N ILE A 75 -10.26 6.20 -11.69
CA ILE A 75 -10.84 4.97 -11.13
C ILE A 75 -11.54 5.19 -9.78
N LEU A 76 -11.05 6.10 -8.94
CA LEU A 76 -11.59 6.30 -7.59
C LEU A 76 -12.68 7.39 -7.53
N GLY A 77 -12.71 8.30 -8.48
CA GLY A 77 -13.59 9.47 -8.42
C GLY A 77 -13.49 10.19 -7.07
N LYS A 78 -14.60 10.22 -6.33
CA LYS A 78 -14.69 10.84 -5.01
C LYS A 78 -14.40 9.88 -3.84
N ILE A 79 -14.22 8.59 -4.11
CA ILE A 79 -14.00 7.59 -3.05
C ILE A 79 -12.66 7.81 -2.37
N ARG A 80 -12.69 8.04 -1.09
CA ARG A 80 -11.53 8.19 -0.20
C ARG A 80 -11.84 7.55 1.15
N PRO A 81 -10.82 7.04 1.88
CA PRO A 81 -11.03 6.60 3.26
C PRO A 81 -11.53 7.74 4.15
N ASP A 82 -12.47 7.47 5.01
CA ASP A 82 -12.90 8.40 6.06
C ASP A 82 -11.84 8.49 7.16
N LEU A 83 -11.24 7.33 7.49
CA LEU A 83 -10.19 7.19 8.48
C LEU A 83 -9.11 6.24 7.98
N THR A 84 -7.86 6.56 8.24
CA THR A 84 -6.70 5.69 8.00
C THR A 84 -5.97 5.42 9.30
N ILE A 85 -5.79 4.15 9.64
CA ILE A 85 -4.96 3.72 10.77
C ILE A 85 -3.56 3.45 10.21
N LEU A 86 -2.56 4.18 10.67
CA LEU A 86 -1.17 4.02 10.28
C LEU A 86 -0.38 3.34 11.39
N LEU A 87 -0.01 2.08 11.15
CA LEU A 87 0.89 1.33 12.03
C LEU A 87 2.34 1.66 11.67
N THR A 88 3.07 2.22 12.60
CA THR A 88 4.51 2.50 12.44
C THR A 88 5.34 1.47 13.20
N VAL A 89 6.59 1.28 12.77
CA VAL A 89 7.54 0.38 13.43
C VAL A 89 8.96 0.86 13.18
N LYS A 90 9.86 0.68 14.16
CA LYS A 90 11.29 0.96 13.95
C LYS A 90 11.81 0.11 12.79
N ILE A 91 12.53 0.73 11.83
CA ILE A 91 13.03 0.05 10.62
C ILE A 91 13.86 -1.19 10.96
N SER A 92 14.70 -1.12 12.00
CA SER A 92 15.48 -2.29 12.47
C SER A 92 14.59 -3.46 12.85
N LYS A 93 13.46 -3.19 13.53
CA LYS A 93 12.50 -4.23 13.94
C LYS A 93 11.71 -4.76 12.74
N ALA A 94 11.31 -3.88 11.80
CA ALA A 94 10.68 -4.31 10.55
C ALA A 94 11.58 -5.26 9.76
N LEU A 95 12.86 -4.92 9.59
CA LEU A 95 13.84 -5.77 8.90
C LEU A 95 14.10 -7.09 9.63
N SER A 96 14.12 -7.08 10.97
CA SER A 96 14.24 -8.32 11.76
C SER A 96 13.03 -9.23 11.54
N ARG A 97 11.79 -8.69 11.55
CA ARG A 97 10.57 -9.44 11.25
C ARG A 97 10.60 -10.04 9.85
N LEU A 98 11.07 -9.27 8.84
CA LEU A 98 11.22 -9.75 7.46
C LEU A 98 12.20 -10.93 7.34
N LYS A 99 13.34 -10.87 8.06
CA LYS A 99 14.33 -11.97 8.08
C LYS A 99 13.75 -13.27 8.64
N LYS A 100 12.85 -13.18 9.62
CA LYS A 100 12.20 -14.33 10.26
C LYS A 100 11.05 -14.93 9.45
N ARG A 101 10.60 -14.27 8.38
CA ARG A 101 9.48 -14.73 7.56
C ARG A 101 9.83 -15.99 6.79
N LYS A 102 9.05 -17.04 6.95
CA LYS A 102 9.24 -18.33 6.24
C LYS A 102 8.94 -18.19 4.74
N LYS A 103 7.84 -17.48 4.37
CA LYS A 103 7.49 -17.22 2.97
C LYS A 103 7.82 -15.77 2.64
N LYS A 104 8.82 -15.57 1.80
CA LYS A 104 9.22 -14.25 1.30
C LYS A 104 8.37 -13.91 0.09
N ASN A 105 7.96 -12.63 -0.01
CA ASN A 105 7.36 -12.08 -1.21
C ASN A 105 8.38 -11.17 -1.93
N ARG A 106 8.01 -10.70 -3.14
CA ARG A 106 8.91 -9.86 -3.94
C ARG A 106 9.33 -8.55 -3.24
N TYR A 107 8.52 -8.01 -2.33
CA TYR A 107 8.87 -6.81 -1.57
C TYR A 107 9.92 -7.08 -0.50
N ASP A 108 10.02 -8.30 0.00
CA ASP A 108 10.99 -8.68 1.03
C ASP A 108 12.45 -8.66 0.51
N LYS A 109 12.64 -8.56 -0.82
CA LYS A 109 13.94 -8.46 -1.50
C LYS A 109 14.46 -7.00 -1.64
N PHE A 110 13.68 -5.99 -1.26
CA PHE A 110 14.09 -4.59 -1.41
C PHE A 110 15.14 -4.16 -0.38
N SER A 111 15.88 -3.11 -0.73
CA SER A 111 16.91 -2.54 0.13
C SER A 111 16.32 -1.87 1.38
N LYS A 112 17.14 -1.74 2.44
CA LYS A 112 16.79 -0.97 3.64
C LYS A 112 16.31 0.45 3.29
N ASN A 113 16.98 1.09 2.30
CA ASN A 113 16.63 2.44 1.87
C ASN A 113 15.22 2.53 1.28
N PHE A 114 14.78 1.51 0.57
CA PHE A 114 13.41 1.43 0.06
C PHE A 114 12.38 1.47 1.22
N TYR A 115 12.58 0.69 2.27
CA TYR A 115 11.67 0.67 3.43
C TYR A 115 11.67 2.00 4.18
N VAL A 116 12.84 2.63 4.33
CA VAL A 116 12.95 3.97 4.93
C VAL A 116 12.15 4.98 4.12
N LYS A 117 12.31 5.01 2.79
CA LYS A 117 11.57 5.92 1.90
C LYS A 117 10.06 5.67 1.99
N ALA A 118 9.63 4.40 1.94
CA ALA A 118 8.23 4.03 2.02
C ALA A 118 7.61 4.46 3.36
N GLN A 119 8.26 4.16 4.49
CA GLN A 119 7.76 4.55 5.82
C GLN A 119 7.69 6.08 5.98
N ASN A 120 8.73 6.80 5.57
CA ASN A 120 8.74 8.26 5.61
C ASN A 120 7.61 8.86 4.75
N SER A 121 7.31 8.22 3.64
CA SER A 121 6.19 8.62 2.77
C SER A 121 4.85 8.49 3.47
N PHE A 122 4.57 7.34 4.09
CA PHE A 122 3.35 7.15 4.87
C PHE A 122 3.21 8.20 5.99
N ILE A 123 4.28 8.45 6.74
CA ILE A 123 4.29 9.46 7.81
C ILE A 123 4.04 10.85 7.22
N LYS A 124 4.65 11.19 6.07
CA LYS A 124 4.45 12.49 5.41
C LYS A 124 3.01 12.68 4.94
N LEU A 125 2.40 11.63 4.36
CA LEU A 125 1.00 11.66 3.92
C LEU A 125 0.06 11.88 5.13
N ALA A 126 0.27 11.14 6.20
CA ALA A 126 -0.54 11.23 7.40
C ALA A 126 -0.40 12.60 8.11
N LYS A 127 0.82 13.15 8.19
CA LYS A 127 1.05 14.49 8.76
C LYS A 127 0.35 15.62 7.99
N LYS A 128 0.14 15.44 6.68
CA LYS A 128 -0.59 16.43 5.86
C LYS A 128 -2.08 16.47 6.14
N ASN A 129 -2.65 15.40 6.67
CA ASN A 129 -4.09 15.29 6.91
C ASN A 129 -4.40 14.64 8.26
N LYS A 130 -3.87 15.22 9.32
CA LYS A 130 -3.93 14.68 10.70
C LYS A 130 -5.34 14.27 11.16
N LYS A 131 -6.39 14.97 10.70
CA LYS A 131 -7.77 14.68 11.09
C LYS A 131 -8.28 13.33 10.58
N LYS A 132 -7.63 12.78 9.55
CA LYS A 132 -8.01 11.50 8.92
C LYS A 132 -7.08 10.34 9.25
N TYR A 133 -6.09 10.56 10.13
CA TYR A 133 -5.11 9.52 10.46
C TYR A 133 -4.98 9.31 11.96
N LEU A 134 -5.00 8.04 12.35
CA LEU A 134 -4.58 7.59 13.68
C LEU A 134 -3.24 6.89 13.55
N PHE A 135 -2.33 7.19 14.47
CA PHE A 135 -0.97 6.63 14.51
C PHE A 135 -0.86 5.65 15.67
N PHE A 136 -0.36 4.45 15.37
CA PHE A 136 -0.02 3.47 16.40
C PHE A 136 1.40 2.96 16.18
N ASP A 137 2.18 2.88 17.25
CA ASP A 137 3.50 2.26 17.24
C ASP A 137 3.37 0.75 17.47
N SER A 138 3.57 -0.02 16.41
CA SER A 138 3.57 -1.49 16.45
C SER A 138 4.97 -2.08 16.76
N SER A 139 5.89 -1.27 17.28
CA SER A 139 7.23 -1.74 17.69
C SER A 139 7.17 -2.65 18.91
N ILE A 140 6.15 -2.51 19.75
CA ILE A 140 5.89 -3.37 20.88
C ILE A 140 4.93 -4.46 20.40
N ASP A 141 5.38 -5.74 20.44
CA ASP A 141 4.49 -6.88 20.17
C ASP A 141 3.62 -7.10 21.42
N ASN A 142 2.70 -6.19 21.67
CA ASN A 142 1.79 -6.27 22.81
C ASN A 142 0.42 -6.72 22.34
N LYS A 143 -0.11 -7.72 23.05
CA LYS A 143 -1.55 -8.06 23.04
C LYS A 143 -2.42 -6.89 23.49
N ASN A 144 -1.83 -5.80 24.02
CA ASN A 144 -2.47 -4.59 24.53
C ASN A 144 -2.72 -3.51 23.45
N ILE A 145 -2.64 -3.83 22.15
CA ILE A 145 -3.14 -2.95 21.08
C ILE A 145 -4.66 -3.16 20.92
N GLU A 146 -5.22 -4.15 21.56
CA GLU A 146 -6.67 -4.32 21.69
C GLU A 146 -7.18 -3.37 22.80
N ILE A 147 -7.65 -2.22 22.38
CA ILE A 147 -8.53 -1.35 23.18
C ILE A 147 -9.89 -1.32 22.49
#